data_dbf5ca5c3e74ac102e321ab74d93939c
#
_entry.id   dbf5ca5c3e74ac102e321ab74d93939c
#
_cell.length_a   1.000
_cell.length_b   1.000
_cell.length_c   1.000
_cell.angle_alpha   90.00
_cell.angle_beta   90.00
_cell.angle_gamma   90.00
#
_symmetry.space_group_name_H-M   'P 1'
#
loop_
_entity.id
_entity.type
_entity.pdbx_description
1 polymer ?
#
loop_
_entity_poly.entity_id
_entity_poly.type
_entity_poly.pdbx_seq_one_letter_code
_entity_poly.pdbx_strand_id
1 'polypeptide(L)' 'LNVAASIHMLASVDNAGYFEADLSVFNPLRDELCSWQATVDGAGNVRPPEGPGLGVEIDEALLEKFPLIDGPGYV' A
#
# COMPACT_ATOMS: atom_id res chain seq x y z
N LEU A 1 -0.30 -1.51 -3.51
CA LEU A 1 1.10 -1.26 -3.95
C LEU A 1 1.62 0.11 -3.52
N ASN A 2 0.83 1.15 -3.70
CA ASN A 2 1.25 2.50 -3.39
C ASN A 2 1.68 2.67 -1.92
N VAL A 3 0.98 2.04 -0.99
CA VAL A 3 1.32 2.09 0.43
C VAL A 3 2.72 1.48 0.68
N ALA A 4 2.99 0.30 0.12
CA ALA A 4 4.29 -0.34 0.26
C ALA A 4 5.41 0.51 -0.35
N ALA A 5 5.20 1.05 -1.55
CA ALA A 5 6.17 1.91 -2.22
C ALA A 5 6.44 3.19 -1.42
N SER A 6 5.41 3.83 -0.90
CA SER A 6 5.54 5.06 -0.11
C SER A 6 6.31 4.83 1.19
N ILE A 7 6.07 3.72 1.88
CA ILE A 7 6.78 3.38 3.12
C ILE A 7 8.26 3.10 2.84
N HIS A 8 8.59 2.40 1.75
CA HIS A 8 9.98 2.20 1.33
C HIS A 8 10.69 3.52 1.04
N MET A 9 10.02 4.43 0.32
CA MET A 9 10.58 5.75 0.04
C MET A 9 10.85 6.52 1.33
N LEU A 10 9.89 6.59 2.24
CA LEU A 10 10.05 7.29 3.50
C LEU A 10 11.17 6.70 4.35
N ALA A 11 11.32 5.37 4.37
CA ALA A 11 12.38 4.70 5.11
C ALA A 11 13.77 4.93 4.50
N SER A 12 13.87 5.33 3.23
CA SER A 12 15.13 5.52 2.51
C SER A 12 15.77 6.89 2.71
N VAL A 13 15.06 7.86 3.30
CA VAL A 13 15.54 9.23 3.46
C VAL A 13 15.59 9.64 4.93
N ASP A 14 16.54 10.49 5.29
CA ASP A 14 16.74 10.92 6.67
C ASP A 14 15.75 11.97 7.14
N ASN A 15 15.16 12.71 6.21
CA ASN A 15 14.25 13.81 6.50
C ASN A 15 12.78 13.49 6.26
N ALA A 16 12.42 12.22 6.30
CA ALA A 16 11.03 11.80 6.18
C ALA A 16 10.19 12.32 7.36
N GLY A 17 8.96 12.72 7.03
CA GLY A 17 7.96 13.03 8.04
C GLY A 17 7.11 11.83 8.40
N TYR A 18 5.86 12.07 8.71
CA TYR A 18 4.91 11.02 9.04
C TYR A 18 4.41 10.28 7.80
N PHE A 19 4.10 9.00 7.97
CA PHE A 19 3.32 8.27 6.99
C PHE A 19 1.84 8.60 7.17
N GLU A 20 1.18 9.01 6.10
CA GLU A 20 -0.25 9.28 6.09
C GLU A 20 -1.01 8.01 5.68
N ALA A 21 -1.83 7.50 6.59
CA ALA A 21 -2.62 6.30 6.34
C ALA A 21 -4.02 6.65 5.86
N ASP A 22 -4.43 6.08 4.73
CA ASP A 22 -5.82 6.11 4.29
C ASP A 22 -6.63 5.09 5.10
N LEU A 23 -7.62 5.57 5.82
CA LEU A 23 -8.48 4.76 6.67
C LEU A 23 -9.89 4.55 6.09
N SER A 24 -10.07 4.74 4.78
CA SER A 24 -11.34 4.46 4.13
C SER A 24 -11.81 3.03 4.41
N VAL A 25 -13.10 2.87 4.68
CA VAL A 25 -13.66 1.59 5.17
C VAL A 25 -13.60 0.49 4.12
N PHE A 26 -13.87 0.84 2.86
CA PHE A 26 -13.85 -0.11 1.76
C PHE A 26 -12.84 0.31 0.71
N ASN A 27 -11.71 -0.40 0.67
CA ASN A 27 -10.67 -0.19 -0.34
C ASN A 27 -9.94 -1.52 -0.61
N PRO A 28 -10.53 -2.41 -1.43
CA PRO A 28 -9.95 -3.72 -1.67
C PRO A 28 -8.62 -3.69 -2.39
N LEU A 29 -8.36 -2.70 -3.25
CA LEU A 29 -7.06 -2.55 -3.90
C LEU A 29 -5.96 -2.13 -2.92
N ARG A 30 -6.31 -1.47 -1.83
CA ARG A 30 -5.37 -1.20 -0.74
C ARG A 30 -5.18 -2.44 0.14
N ASP A 31 -6.26 -3.10 0.53
CA ASP A 31 -6.26 -4.07 1.62
C ASP A 31 -6.02 -5.52 1.18
N GLU A 32 -6.38 -5.88 -0.05
CA GLU A 32 -6.38 -7.26 -0.52
C GLU A 32 -5.43 -7.55 -1.68
N LEU A 33 -4.98 -6.51 -2.39
CA LEU A 33 -4.14 -6.68 -3.59
C LEU A 33 -2.76 -7.26 -3.26
N CYS A 34 -2.17 -6.85 -2.15
CA CYS A 34 -0.84 -7.25 -1.75
C CYS A 34 -0.88 -8.23 -0.59
N SER A 35 0.13 -9.11 -0.53
CA SER A 35 0.33 -10.06 0.58
C SER A 35 0.63 -9.38 1.92
N TRP A 36 0.94 -8.09 1.90
CA TRP A 36 1.36 -7.32 3.07
C TRP A 36 0.43 -6.15 3.32
N GLN A 37 0.16 -5.88 4.58
CA GLN A 37 -0.62 -4.75 5.07
C GLN A 37 0.23 -3.90 6.01
N ALA A 38 0.06 -2.57 5.91
CA ALA A 38 0.72 -1.65 6.84
C ALA A 38 0.08 -1.79 8.23
N THR A 39 0.91 -2.11 9.23
CA THR A 39 0.47 -2.19 10.62
C THR A 39 1.33 -1.29 11.48
N VAL A 40 0.70 -0.64 12.46
CA VAL A 40 1.38 0.25 13.40
C VAL A 40 1.81 -0.57 14.62
N ASP A 41 3.10 -0.49 14.97
CA ASP A 41 3.62 -1.17 16.15
C ASP A 41 3.28 -0.41 17.45
N GLY A 42 3.68 -0.97 18.61
CA GLY A 42 3.40 -0.36 19.90
C GLY A 42 4.07 1.00 20.15
N ALA A 43 5.09 1.34 19.36
CA ALA A 43 5.78 2.63 19.40
C ALA A 43 5.21 3.66 18.42
N GLY A 44 4.18 3.30 17.65
CA GLY A 44 3.59 4.18 16.66
C GLY A 44 4.31 4.19 15.32
N ASN A 45 5.14 3.21 15.03
CA ASN A 45 5.92 3.11 13.80
C ASN A 45 5.32 2.11 12.82
N VAL A 46 5.50 2.39 11.53
CA VAL A 46 5.22 1.47 10.44
C VAL A 46 6.55 1.10 9.78
N ARG A 47 6.77 -0.19 9.51
CA ARG A 47 7.98 -0.67 8.87
C ARG A 47 7.70 -1.15 7.46
N PRO A 48 8.64 -0.95 6.51
CA PRO A 48 8.47 -1.48 5.17
C PRO A 48 8.54 -3.02 5.19
N PRO A 49 7.85 -3.70 4.25
CA PRO A 49 7.98 -5.14 4.12
C PRO A 49 9.38 -5.53 3.67
N GLU A 50 9.83 -6.71 4.06
CA GLU A 50 11.13 -7.27 3.69
C GLU A 50 10.98 -8.20 2.49
N GLY A 51 12.07 -8.39 1.76
CA GLY A 51 12.11 -9.26 0.59
C GLY A 51 12.48 -8.51 -0.68
N PRO A 52 12.62 -9.21 -1.81
CA PRO A 52 13.02 -8.58 -3.07
C PRO A 52 11.96 -7.60 -3.58
N GLY A 53 12.41 -6.57 -4.28
CA GLY A 53 11.54 -5.49 -4.77
C GLY A 53 10.88 -4.73 -3.61
N LEU A 54 9.58 -4.56 -3.69
CA LEU A 54 8.80 -3.93 -2.61
C LEU A 54 8.52 -4.89 -1.45
N GLY A 55 8.91 -6.17 -1.56
CA GLY A 55 8.68 -7.17 -0.52
C GLY A 55 7.22 -7.64 -0.42
N VAL A 56 6.44 -7.47 -1.47
CA VAL A 56 5.03 -7.88 -1.52
C VAL A 56 4.74 -8.74 -2.74
N GLU A 57 3.78 -9.65 -2.61
CA GLU A 57 3.22 -10.40 -3.73
C GLU A 57 1.85 -9.82 -4.09
N ILE A 58 1.53 -9.86 -5.37
CA ILE A 58 0.30 -9.28 -5.92
C ILE A 58 -0.71 -10.40 -6.18
N ASP A 59 -1.94 -10.21 -5.72
CA ASP A 59 -3.07 -11.05 -6.09
C ASP A 59 -3.65 -10.56 -7.43
N GLU A 60 -3.18 -11.17 -8.53
CA GLU A 60 -3.62 -10.78 -9.88
C GLU A 60 -5.10 -11.08 -10.12
N ALA A 61 -5.69 -12.05 -9.45
CA ALA A 61 -7.12 -12.35 -9.57
C ALA A 61 -7.97 -11.17 -9.06
N LEU A 62 -7.48 -10.42 -8.09
CA LEU A 62 -8.16 -9.23 -7.61
C LEU A 62 -8.21 -8.13 -8.67
N LEU A 63 -7.17 -8.01 -9.50
CA LEU A 63 -7.14 -7.05 -10.60
C LEU A 63 -8.21 -7.36 -11.65
N GLU A 64 -8.48 -8.62 -11.91
CA GLU A 64 -9.56 -9.03 -12.82
C GLU A 64 -10.94 -8.70 -12.25
N LYS A 65 -11.09 -8.76 -10.93
CA LYS A 65 -12.34 -8.43 -10.22
C LYS A 65 -12.64 -6.93 -10.26
N PHE A 66 -11.61 -6.09 -10.32
CA PHE A 66 -11.72 -4.63 -10.38
C PHE A 66 -11.03 -4.07 -11.61
N PRO A 67 -11.55 -4.34 -12.83
CA PRO A 67 -10.91 -3.89 -14.05
C PRO A 67 -11.03 -2.37 -14.22
N LEU A 68 -10.15 -1.83 -15.08
CA LEU A 68 -10.25 -0.45 -15.50
C LEU A 68 -11.58 -0.21 -16.21
N ILE A 69 -12.27 0.84 -15.85
CA ILE A 69 -13.52 1.26 -16.46
C ILE A 69 -13.24 2.47 -17.34
N ASP A 70 -13.69 2.41 -18.61
CA ASP A 70 -13.56 3.53 -19.52
C ASP A 70 -14.38 4.72 -19.05
N GLY A 71 -13.81 5.92 -19.22
CA GLY A 71 -14.47 7.17 -18.85
C GLY A 71 -13.62 8.01 -17.90
N PRO A 72 -14.18 9.11 -17.38
CA PRO A 72 -13.47 9.95 -16.41
C PRO A 72 -13.21 9.17 -15.11
N GLY A 73 -11.99 9.21 -14.63
CA GLY A 73 -11.59 8.49 -13.41
C GLY A 73 -12.20 9.07 -12.12
N TYR A 74 -12.75 10.27 -12.21
CA TYR A 74 -13.44 10.95 -11.10
C TYR A 74 -14.81 11.40 -11.54
N VAL A 75 -15.75 11.20 -10.69
CA VAL A 75 -17.14 11.65 -10.87
C VAL A 75 -17.59 12.45 -9.67
#